data_e629a882437a19d7c1beca2ee513eb5d
#
_entry.id   e629a882437a19d7c1beca2ee513eb5d
#
_cell.length_a   1.000
_cell.length_b   1.000
_cell.length_c   1.000
_cell.angle_alpha   90.00
_cell.angle_beta   90.00
_cell.angle_gamma   90.00
#
_symmetry.space_group_name_H-M   'P 1'
#
loop_
_entity.id
_entity.type
_entity.pdbx_description
1 polymer ?
#
loop_
_entity_poly.entity_id
_entity_poly.type
_entity_poly.pdbx_seq_one_letter_code
_entity_poly.pdbx_strand_id
1 'polypeptide(L)'
;TQQLHETDEGKSIGLSYFHEREFTEAMIDKFQLGYSPESWRAFTDHALQNGFLKENLVRAGLTVANEDKMFDRFRGRVMFPIHNITGKVIAFGARILKSDPKTAKYLNSPESEIYYKSKILYGIFFAKKSIIAKDECFLVEGYTDVIALHQVGIENVVASSGTSLTIDQIRLIGRYTKNITVLYDGD
;
A
#
# COMPACT_ATOMS: atom_id res chain seq x y z
N THR A 1 9.14 -0.37 6.59
CA THR A 1 10.06 -1.54 6.66
C THR A 1 10.83 -1.58 7.97
N GLN A 2 11.62 -0.57 8.33
CA GLN A 2 12.48 -0.59 9.52
C GLN A 2 11.74 -1.06 10.79
N GLN A 3 10.60 -0.48 11.13
CA GLN A 3 9.79 -0.88 12.28
C GLN A 3 9.34 -2.36 12.21
N LEU A 4 9.13 -2.89 11.02
CA LEU A 4 8.73 -4.28 10.81
C LEU A 4 9.81 -5.28 11.27
N HIS A 5 11.07 -4.98 10.99
CA HIS A 5 12.20 -5.89 11.22
C HIS A 5 13.00 -5.61 12.49
N GLU A 6 12.94 -4.39 13.04
CA GLU A 6 13.80 -3.96 14.14
C GLU A 6 13.07 -3.91 15.50
N THR A 7 11.74 -3.82 15.52
CA THR A 7 10.96 -3.77 16.77
C THR A 7 10.31 -5.10 17.11
N ASP A 8 10.14 -5.39 18.40
CA ASP A 8 9.44 -6.61 18.87
C ASP A 8 7.98 -6.60 18.41
N GLU A 9 7.30 -5.46 18.46
CA GLU A 9 5.92 -5.30 17.96
C GLU A 9 5.85 -5.53 16.45
N GLY A 10 6.80 -4.98 15.68
CA GLY A 10 6.88 -5.19 14.24
C GLY A 10 7.07 -6.65 13.86
N LYS A 11 7.97 -7.36 14.54
CA LYS A 11 8.25 -8.79 14.31
C LYS A 11 7.08 -9.67 14.72
N SER A 12 6.58 -9.49 15.95
CA SER A 12 5.55 -10.36 16.52
C SER A 12 4.16 -10.16 15.93
N ILE A 13 3.85 -8.98 15.40
CA ILE A 13 2.54 -8.63 14.84
C ILE A 13 2.62 -8.45 13.33
N GLY A 14 3.45 -7.50 12.87
CA GLY A 14 3.50 -7.12 11.47
C GLY A 14 4.09 -8.20 10.58
N LEU A 15 5.28 -8.70 10.93
CA LEU A 15 5.96 -9.73 10.15
C LEU A 15 5.23 -11.07 10.20
N SER A 16 4.70 -11.46 11.38
CA SER A 16 3.86 -12.66 11.53
C SER A 16 2.65 -12.64 10.60
N TYR A 17 1.98 -11.48 10.47
CA TYR A 17 0.86 -11.33 9.53
C TYR A 17 1.25 -11.64 8.08
N PHE A 18 2.42 -11.17 7.63
CA PHE A 18 2.88 -11.45 6.27
C PHE A 18 3.28 -12.91 6.09
N HIS A 19 3.93 -13.51 7.09
CA HIS A 19 4.28 -14.94 7.06
C HIS A 19 3.06 -15.86 7.11
N GLU A 20 2.02 -15.54 7.91
CA GLU A 20 0.74 -16.26 7.90
C GLU A 20 0.03 -16.23 6.55
N ARG A 21 0.36 -15.26 5.70
CA ARG A 21 -0.07 -15.16 4.30
C ARG A 21 0.94 -15.76 3.33
N GLU A 22 1.92 -16.48 3.84
CA GLU A 22 2.96 -17.15 3.07
C GLU A 22 3.82 -16.20 2.21
N PHE A 23 3.88 -14.89 2.57
CA PHE A 23 4.76 -13.96 1.86
C PHE A 23 6.20 -14.19 2.25
N THR A 24 7.06 -14.35 1.24
CA THR A 24 8.51 -14.47 1.43
C THR A 24 9.16 -13.14 1.75
N GLU A 25 10.32 -13.17 2.43
CA GLU A 25 11.11 -11.96 2.69
C GLU A 25 11.41 -11.18 1.40
N ALA A 26 11.67 -11.88 0.30
CA ALA A 26 11.90 -11.24 -1.01
C ALA A 26 10.69 -10.41 -1.48
N MET A 27 9.45 -10.85 -1.20
CA MET A 27 8.25 -10.09 -1.53
C MET A 27 8.02 -8.94 -0.55
N ILE A 28 8.26 -9.16 0.74
CA ILE A 28 8.20 -8.12 1.78
C ILE A 28 9.15 -6.96 1.41
N ASP A 29 10.38 -7.28 1.02
CA ASP A 29 11.38 -6.28 0.60
C ASP A 29 11.03 -5.64 -0.74
N LYS A 30 10.67 -6.45 -1.75
CA LYS A 30 10.29 -5.95 -3.09
C LYS A 30 9.19 -4.91 -3.03
N PHE A 31 8.13 -5.20 -2.27
CA PHE A 31 6.99 -4.30 -2.11
C PHE A 31 7.17 -3.28 -0.97
N GLN A 32 8.31 -3.31 -0.27
CA GLN A 32 8.66 -2.44 0.84
C GLN A 32 7.59 -2.45 1.95
N LEU A 33 7.03 -3.62 2.24
CA LEU A 33 5.98 -3.78 3.22
C LEU A 33 6.45 -3.31 4.60
N GLY A 34 5.54 -2.88 5.44
CA GLY A 34 5.90 -2.28 6.71
C GLY A 34 4.86 -2.47 7.79
N TYR A 35 5.17 -1.95 8.96
CA TYR A 35 4.28 -1.90 10.09
C TYR A 35 4.33 -0.51 10.74
N SER A 36 3.18 0.02 11.11
CA SER A 36 3.03 1.24 11.89
C SER A 36 2.59 0.84 13.31
N PRO A 37 3.41 1.13 14.34
CA PRO A 37 3.11 0.74 15.72
C PRO A 37 1.79 1.31 16.24
N GLU A 38 1.25 0.71 17.31
CA GLU A 38 0.00 1.16 17.92
C GLU A 38 0.13 2.50 18.67
N SER A 39 1.35 2.94 18.96
CA SER A 39 1.63 4.23 19.56
C SER A 39 0.97 5.39 18.80
N TRP A 40 0.49 6.37 19.57
CA TRP A 40 -0.22 7.51 18.98
C TRP A 40 0.65 8.39 18.07
N ARG A 41 1.96 8.45 18.30
CA ARG A 41 2.85 9.43 17.67
C ARG A 41 4.22 8.87 17.27
N ALA A 42 4.41 7.55 17.27
CA ALA A 42 5.72 6.95 17.00
C ALA A 42 6.34 7.41 15.67
N PHE A 43 5.56 7.40 14.60
CA PHE A 43 6.01 7.88 13.29
C PHE A 43 6.19 9.39 13.28
N THR A 44 5.18 10.14 13.74
CA THR A 44 5.21 11.61 13.74
C THR A 44 6.40 12.15 14.53
N ASP A 45 6.63 11.64 15.75
CA ASP A 45 7.73 12.10 16.59
C ASP A 45 9.10 11.74 15.97
N HIS A 46 9.24 10.53 15.44
CA HIS A 46 10.45 10.13 14.74
C HIS A 46 10.72 11.00 13.50
N ALA A 47 9.69 11.30 12.71
CA ALA A 47 9.84 12.13 11.52
C ALA A 47 10.25 13.57 11.87
N LEU A 48 9.62 14.18 12.89
CA LEU A 48 9.97 15.51 13.37
C LEU A 48 11.41 15.57 13.90
N GLN A 49 11.85 14.56 14.66
CA GLN A 49 13.24 14.45 15.16
C GLN A 49 14.25 14.33 14.01
N ASN A 50 13.86 13.76 12.88
CA ASN A 50 14.69 13.66 11.67
C ASN A 50 14.54 14.85 10.72
N GLY A 51 13.96 15.97 11.18
CA GLY A 51 13.90 17.23 10.46
C GLY A 51 12.78 17.36 9.42
N PHE A 52 11.83 16.39 9.37
CA PHE A 52 10.67 16.56 8.51
C PHE A 52 9.71 17.61 9.09
N LEU A 53 9.15 18.43 8.22
CA LEU A 53 8.22 19.49 8.63
C LEU A 53 6.82 18.92 8.90
N LYS A 54 6.19 19.35 9.98
CA LYS A 54 4.81 18.98 10.36
C LYS A 54 3.83 19.14 9.20
N GLU A 55 3.90 20.29 8.51
CA GLU A 55 3.01 20.62 7.39
C GLU A 55 3.10 19.56 6.28
N ASN A 56 4.30 19.06 5.98
CA ASN A 56 4.51 18.03 4.96
C ASN A 56 3.95 16.68 5.40
N LEU A 57 4.08 16.31 6.68
CA LEU A 57 3.52 15.07 7.22
C LEU A 57 1.98 15.10 7.18
N VAL A 58 1.37 16.23 7.46
CA VAL A 58 -0.08 16.44 7.40
C VAL A 58 -0.56 16.42 5.93
N ARG A 59 0.11 17.15 5.02
CA ARG A 59 -0.22 17.19 3.59
C ARG A 59 -0.09 15.81 2.92
N ALA A 60 0.90 15.02 3.33
CA ALA A 60 1.08 13.63 2.88
C ALA A 60 0.06 12.66 3.49
N GLY A 61 -0.76 13.13 4.45
CA GLY A 61 -1.75 12.31 5.13
C GLY A 61 -1.17 11.21 6.03
N LEU A 62 0.06 11.38 6.50
CA LEU A 62 0.74 10.46 7.42
C LEU A 62 0.43 10.81 8.87
N THR A 63 0.32 12.10 9.16
CA THR A 63 -0.05 12.65 10.46
C THR A 63 -1.41 13.34 10.36
N VAL A 64 -2.28 13.11 11.32
CA VAL A 64 -3.51 13.88 11.52
C VAL A 64 -3.22 14.94 12.57
N ALA A 65 -3.49 16.20 12.25
CA ALA A 65 -3.35 17.31 13.19
C ALA A 65 -4.58 18.20 13.13
N ASN A 66 -5.08 18.57 14.31
CA ASN A 66 -6.05 19.64 14.54
C ASN A 66 -5.53 20.56 15.65
N GLU A 67 -6.33 21.52 16.12
CA GLU A 67 -5.92 22.53 17.10
C GLU A 67 -5.30 21.91 18.36
N ASP A 68 -5.88 20.80 18.87
CA ASP A 68 -5.50 20.21 20.16
C ASP A 68 -4.76 18.86 20.05
N LYS A 69 -4.77 18.22 18.89
CA LYS A 69 -4.29 16.82 18.77
C LYS A 69 -3.42 16.63 17.53
N MET A 70 -2.40 15.82 17.71
CA MET A 70 -1.55 15.35 16.63
C MET A 70 -1.27 13.85 16.84
N PHE A 71 -1.51 13.03 15.81
CA PHE A 71 -1.33 11.56 15.90
C PHE A 71 -1.08 10.93 14.53
N ASP A 72 -0.52 9.72 14.55
CA ASP A 72 -0.25 8.92 13.38
C ASP A 72 -1.54 8.38 12.76
N ARG A 73 -1.73 8.57 11.46
CA ARG A 73 -2.94 8.10 10.75
C ARG A 73 -3.07 6.58 10.73
N PHE A 74 -1.97 5.88 10.60
CA PHE A 74 -1.94 4.43 10.31
C PHE A 74 -1.59 3.55 11.50
N ARG A 75 -1.84 4.00 12.72
CA ARG A 75 -1.52 3.27 13.96
C ARG A 75 -2.02 1.82 13.95
N GLY A 76 -1.18 0.89 14.45
CA GLY A 76 -1.49 -0.52 14.64
C GLY A 76 -1.85 -1.24 13.35
N ARG A 77 -1.20 -0.87 12.22
CA ARG A 77 -1.53 -1.40 10.90
C ARG A 77 -0.30 -1.92 10.16
N VAL A 78 -0.49 -2.98 9.40
CA VAL A 78 0.45 -3.35 8.34
C VAL A 78 0.28 -2.40 7.15
N MET A 79 1.42 -2.07 6.51
CA MET A 79 1.51 -1.00 5.53
C MET A 79 1.88 -1.54 4.16
N PHE A 80 1.17 -1.08 3.15
CA PHE A 80 1.38 -1.38 1.74
C PHE A 80 1.73 -0.07 1.01
N PRO A 81 3.02 0.20 0.73
CA PRO A 81 3.42 1.39 -0.01
C PRO A 81 2.85 1.38 -1.42
N ILE A 82 2.26 2.49 -1.84
CA ILE A 82 1.71 2.70 -3.18
C ILE A 82 2.73 3.49 -4.00
N HIS A 83 3.21 2.89 -5.07
CA HIS A 83 4.23 3.48 -5.94
C HIS A 83 3.60 4.11 -7.19
N ASN A 84 4.13 5.24 -7.61
CA ASN A 84 3.84 5.76 -8.94
C ASN A 84 4.59 4.96 -10.03
N ILE A 85 4.36 5.28 -11.30
CA ILE A 85 4.99 4.60 -12.44
C ILE A 85 6.53 4.70 -12.47
N THR A 86 7.13 5.63 -11.72
CA THR A 86 8.60 5.80 -11.63
C THR A 86 9.21 5.11 -10.41
N GLY A 87 8.39 4.48 -9.54
CA GLY A 87 8.85 3.75 -8.36
C GLY A 87 8.97 4.60 -7.09
N LYS A 88 8.49 5.85 -7.12
CA LYS A 88 8.42 6.66 -5.90
C LYS A 88 7.18 6.31 -5.10
N VAL A 89 7.32 6.13 -3.80
CA VAL A 89 6.19 5.97 -2.88
C VAL A 89 5.43 7.29 -2.80
N ILE A 90 4.14 7.26 -3.10
CA ILE A 90 3.26 8.44 -3.14
C ILE A 90 2.10 8.37 -2.15
N ALA A 91 1.80 7.18 -1.63
CA ALA A 91 0.72 6.93 -0.67
C ALA A 91 0.91 5.58 0.02
N PHE A 92 0.00 5.26 0.92
CA PHE A 92 -0.05 3.98 1.62
C PHE A 92 -1.47 3.43 1.66
N GLY A 93 -1.59 2.13 1.45
CA GLY A 93 -2.68 1.33 1.97
C GLY A 93 -2.28 0.74 3.31
N ALA A 94 -3.24 0.54 4.20
CA ALA A 94 -2.95 -0.02 5.51
C ALA A 94 -4.10 -0.91 5.99
N ARG A 95 -3.77 -2.05 6.62
CA ARG A 95 -4.76 -2.99 7.16
C ARG A 95 -4.58 -3.12 8.66
N ILE A 96 -5.70 -2.97 9.40
CA ILE A 96 -5.73 -3.26 10.83
C ILE A 96 -5.72 -4.78 11.04
N LEU A 97 -4.98 -5.24 12.04
CA LEU A 97 -4.88 -6.66 12.38
C LEU A 97 -5.83 -7.05 13.53
N LYS A 98 -6.13 -6.09 14.40
CA LYS A 98 -7.12 -6.29 15.47
C LYS A 98 -8.53 -6.19 14.90
N SER A 99 -9.39 -7.13 15.28
CA SER A 99 -10.81 -7.06 14.93
C SER A 99 -11.49 -6.02 15.81
N ASP A 100 -11.90 -4.91 15.19
CA ASP A 100 -12.72 -3.88 15.81
C ASP A 100 -13.85 -3.50 14.84
N PRO A 101 -15.12 -3.82 15.17
CA PRO A 101 -16.26 -3.53 14.29
C PRO A 101 -16.44 -2.05 13.96
N LYS A 102 -15.88 -1.15 14.79
CA LYS A 102 -15.98 0.30 14.61
C LYS A 102 -14.87 0.88 13.75
N THR A 103 -13.84 0.08 13.44
CA THR A 103 -12.67 0.55 12.70
C THR A 103 -12.60 -0.11 11.34
N ALA A 104 -12.45 0.70 10.29
CA ALA A 104 -12.32 0.19 8.93
C ALA A 104 -11.12 -0.77 8.81
N LYS A 105 -11.37 -1.97 8.27
CA LYS A 105 -10.36 -3.01 8.06
C LYS A 105 -9.20 -2.50 7.21
N TYR A 106 -9.49 -1.78 6.14
CA TYR A 106 -8.50 -1.11 5.29
C TYR A 106 -8.64 0.41 5.38
N LEU A 107 -7.51 1.09 5.40
CA LEU A 107 -7.40 2.54 5.37
C LEU A 107 -6.37 2.94 4.31
N ASN A 108 -6.72 3.85 3.44
CA ASN A 108 -5.80 4.41 2.45
C ASN A 108 -5.40 5.84 2.83
N SER A 109 -4.25 6.28 2.30
CA SER A 109 -3.90 7.70 2.32
C SER A 109 -5.05 8.53 1.75
N PRO A 110 -5.30 9.71 2.28
CA PRO A 110 -6.20 10.67 1.64
C PRO A 110 -5.60 11.11 0.30
N GLU A 111 -6.43 11.64 -0.57
CA GLU A 111 -5.94 12.30 -1.78
C GLU A 111 -5.03 13.47 -1.43
N SER A 112 -4.02 13.70 -2.25
CA SER A 112 -3.02 14.74 -2.07
C SER A 112 -2.53 15.24 -3.43
N GLU A 113 -1.66 16.25 -3.43
CA GLU A 113 -1.06 16.79 -4.66
C GLU A 113 -0.32 15.73 -5.50
N ILE A 114 0.14 14.65 -4.86
CA ILE A 114 0.91 13.58 -5.51
C ILE A 114 0.14 12.25 -5.63
N TYR A 115 -1.01 12.13 -4.99
CA TYR A 115 -1.80 10.90 -4.96
C TYR A 115 -3.27 11.14 -5.23
N TYR A 116 -3.75 10.61 -6.35
CA TYR A 116 -5.16 10.53 -6.73
C TYR A 116 -5.52 9.06 -6.89
N LYS A 117 -6.31 8.52 -5.96
CA LYS A 117 -6.66 7.10 -5.91
C LYS A 117 -7.29 6.61 -7.21
N SER A 118 -8.11 7.44 -7.84
CA SER A 118 -8.77 7.15 -9.12
C SER A 118 -7.82 7.05 -10.32
N LYS A 119 -6.55 7.45 -10.19
CA LYS A 119 -5.58 7.53 -11.31
C LYS A 119 -4.39 6.60 -11.14
N ILE A 120 -4.35 5.82 -10.07
CA ILE A 120 -3.24 4.92 -9.75
C ILE A 120 -3.74 3.48 -9.62
N LEU A 121 -2.87 2.53 -9.89
CA LEU A 121 -3.07 1.10 -9.65
C LEU A 121 -1.94 0.58 -8.77
N TYR A 122 -2.28 -0.18 -7.74
CA TYR A 122 -1.27 -0.84 -6.92
C TYR A 122 -0.50 -1.87 -7.75
N GLY A 123 0.80 -1.92 -7.56
CA GLY A 123 1.67 -2.84 -8.29
C GLY A 123 2.13 -2.36 -9.66
N ILE A 124 1.56 -1.29 -10.24
CA ILE A 124 1.85 -0.84 -11.62
C ILE A 124 3.34 -0.61 -11.88
N PHE A 125 4.10 -0.11 -10.90
CA PHE A 125 5.55 0.08 -11.04
C PHE A 125 6.26 -1.25 -11.30
N PHE A 126 5.92 -2.27 -10.57
CA PHE A 126 6.52 -3.60 -10.67
C PHE A 126 6.00 -4.36 -11.90
N ALA A 127 4.72 -4.19 -12.23
CA ALA A 127 4.03 -4.95 -13.28
C ALA A 127 4.30 -4.46 -14.70
N LYS A 128 4.55 -3.17 -14.93
CA LYS A 128 4.56 -2.54 -16.27
C LYS A 128 5.46 -3.23 -17.30
N LYS A 129 6.64 -3.73 -16.89
CA LYS A 129 7.55 -4.44 -17.80
C LYS A 129 7.00 -5.80 -18.20
N SER A 130 6.42 -6.52 -17.25
CA SER A 130 5.81 -7.82 -17.48
C SER A 130 4.52 -7.71 -18.29
N ILE A 131 3.72 -6.65 -18.06
CA ILE A 131 2.53 -6.34 -18.88
C ILE A 131 2.92 -6.15 -20.35
N ILE A 132 3.96 -5.34 -20.62
CA ILE A 132 4.43 -5.11 -21.99
C ILE A 132 4.94 -6.42 -22.62
N ALA A 133 5.75 -7.19 -21.88
CA ALA A 133 6.38 -8.39 -22.40
C ALA A 133 5.37 -9.50 -22.71
N LYS A 134 4.29 -9.62 -21.94
CA LYS A 134 3.23 -10.61 -22.11
C LYS A 134 2.04 -10.11 -22.92
N ASP A 135 2.00 -8.81 -23.21
CA ASP A 135 0.85 -8.11 -23.82
C ASP A 135 -0.47 -8.42 -23.12
N GLU A 136 -0.43 -8.55 -21.79
CA GLU A 136 -1.58 -8.89 -20.96
C GLU A 136 -1.43 -8.27 -19.56
N CYS A 137 -2.55 -7.83 -18.97
CA CYS A 137 -2.62 -7.33 -17.60
C CYS A 137 -3.73 -8.06 -16.83
N PHE A 138 -3.39 -8.65 -15.71
CA PHE A 138 -4.36 -9.12 -14.72
C PHE A 138 -4.75 -7.97 -13.80
N LEU A 139 -6.06 -7.81 -13.58
CA LEU A 139 -6.62 -6.85 -12.65
C LEU A 139 -7.30 -7.58 -11.50
N VAL A 140 -6.80 -7.38 -10.29
CA VAL A 140 -7.30 -7.96 -9.03
C VAL A 140 -7.84 -6.88 -8.10
N GLU A 141 -8.41 -7.27 -6.95
CA GLU A 141 -9.04 -6.31 -6.04
C GLU A 141 -8.05 -5.66 -5.07
N GLY A 142 -7.17 -6.43 -4.45
CA GLY A 142 -6.44 -6.04 -3.26
C GLY A 142 -4.92 -6.05 -3.38
N TYR A 143 -4.29 -5.45 -2.37
CA TYR A 143 -2.83 -5.40 -2.23
C TYR A 143 -2.21 -6.79 -2.12
N THR A 144 -2.83 -7.65 -1.31
CA THR A 144 -2.35 -9.00 -1.03
C THR A 144 -2.41 -9.89 -2.25
N ASP A 145 -3.40 -9.72 -3.12
CA ASP A 145 -3.57 -10.50 -4.34
C ASP A 145 -2.45 -10.22 -5.33
N VAL A 146 -2.09 -8.93 -5.49
CA VAL A 146 -0.94 -8.54 -6.31
C VAL A 146 0.34 -9.19 -5.81
N ILE A 147 0.59 -9.15 -4.50
CA ILE A 147 1.82 -9.69 -3.91
C ILE A 147 1.87 -11.21 -4.06
N ALA A 148 0.75 -11.90 -3.79
CA ALA A 148 0.65 -13.36 -3.92
C ALA A 148 0.90 -13.81 -5.37
N LEU A 149 0.32 -13.15 -6.36
CA LEU A 149 0.53 -13.46 -7.77
C LEU A 149 1.97 -13.18 -8.21
N HIS A 150 2.57 -12.07 -7.76
CA HIS A 150 3.99 -11.79 -8.00
C HIS A 150 4.89 -12.89 -7.45
N GLN A 151 4.57 -13.44 -6.27
CA GLN A 151 5.36 -14.47 -5.61
C GLN A 151 5.40 -15.76 -6.42
N VAL A 152 4.34 -16.11 -7.14
CA VAL A 152 4.27 -17.28 -8.02
C VAL A 152 4.65 -16.95 -9.46
N GLY A 153 5.27 -15.80 -9.72
CA GLY A 153 5.80 -15.41 -11.04
C GLY A 153 4.79 -14.78 -12.00
N ILE A 154 3.56 -14.51 -11.55
CA ILE A 154 2.56 -13.76 -12.32
C ILE A 154 2.73 -12.27 -12.02
N GLU A 155 3.71 -11.64 -12.69
CA GLU A 155 4.09 -10.26 -12.38
C GLU A 155 3.30 -9.20 -13.17
N ASN A 156 2.55 -9.57 -14.21
CA ASN A 156 1.71 -8.66 -15.01
C ASN A 156 0.36 -8.38 -14.34
N VAL A 157 0.36 -8.10 -13.02
CA VAL A 157 -0.84 -7.94 -12.20
C VAL A 157 -0.85 -6.61 -11.48
N VAL A 158 -2.04 -5.98 -11.41
CA VAL A 158 -2.29 -4.72 -10.71
C VAL A 158 -3.61 -4.80 -9.95
N ALA A 159 -3.80 -3.91 -8.95
CA ALA A 159 -5.07 -3.82 -8.22
C ALA A 159 -5.63 -2.39 -8.20
N SER A 160 -6.98 -2.30 -8.22
CA SER A 160 -7.72 -1.04 -8.02
C SER A 160 -7.75 -0.59 -6.55
N SER A 161 -7.46 -1.52 -5.61
CA SER A 161 -7.24 -1.28 -4.18
C SER A 161 -8.44 -0.65 -3.44
N GLY A 162 -9.59 -1.30 -3.56
CA GLY A 162 -10.80 -0.94 -2.78
C GLY A 162 -11.55 0.26 -3.33
N THR A 163 -11.52 0.47 -4.64
CA THR A 163 -12.42 1.34 -5.39
C THR A 163 -12.96 0.60 -6.59
N SER A 164 -14.16 0.97 -7.05
CA SER A 164 -14.62 0.59 -8.39
C SER A 164 -13.58 1.04 -9.42
N LEU A 165 -13.33 0.20 -10.41
CA LEU A 165 -12.40 0.49 -11.50
C LEU A 165 -12.80 1.79 -12.22
N THR A 166 -11.86 2.71 -12.35
CA THR A 166 -12.10 4.01 -12.99
C THR A 166 -11.63 4.04 -14.44
N ILE A 167 -12.17 4.97 -15.23
CA ILE A 167 -11.74 5.21 -16.60
C ILE A 167 -10.25 5.58 -16.65
N ASP A 168 -9.75 6.35 -15.69
CA ASP A 168 -8.33 6.74 -15.66
C ASP A 168 -7.41 5.57 -15.34
N GLN A 169 -7.84 4.63 -14.49
CA GLN A 169 -7.12 3.38 -14.23
C GLN A 169 -7.08 2.48 -15.47
N ILE A 170 -8.20 2.36 -16.21
CA ILE A 170 -8.25 1.64 -17.49
C ILE A 170 -7.31 2.29 -18.51
N ARG A 171 -7.33 3.61 -18.62
CA ARG A 171 -6.42 4.37 -19.50
C ARG A 171 -4.96 4.17 -19.09
N LEU A 172 -4.67 4.03 -17.80
CA LEU A 172 -3.32 3.77 -17.33
C LEU A 172 -2.82 2.40 -17.81
N ILE A 173 -3.61 1.33 -17.67
CA ILE A 173 -3.26 0.00 -18.22
C ILE A 173 -3.14 0.08 -19.74
N GLY A 174 -4.07 0.77 -20.39
CA GLY A 174 -4.13 0.92 -21.84
C GLY A 174 -2.90 1.57 -22.50
N ARG A 175 -1.97 2.12 -21.71
CA ARG A 175 -0.64 2.58 -22.18
C ARG A 175 0.32 1.42 -22.43
N TYR A 176 0.07 0.25 -21.83
CA TYR A 176 0.98 -0.90 -21.84
C TYR A 176 0.41 -2.09 -22.61
N THR A 177 -0.90 -2.34 -22.53
CA THR A 177 -1.61 -3.40 -23.24
C THR A 177 -3.09 -3.07 -23.43
N LYS A 178 -3.74 -3.72 -24.41
CA LYS A 178 -5.20 -3.70 -24.61
C LYS A 178 -5.89 -4.94 -24.03
N ASN A 179 -5.11 -5.94 -23.61
CA ASN A 179 -5.61 -7.21 -23.12
C ASN A 179 -5.65 -7.15 -21.58
N ILE A 180 -6.85 -7.08 -21.02
CA ILE A 180 -7.07 -7.00 -19.57
C ILE A 180 -7.96 -8.16 -19.16
N THR A 181 -7.44 -9.00 -18.25
CA THR A 181 -8.20 -10.08 -17.61
C THR A 181 -8.51 -9.68 -16.18
N VAL A 182 -9.79 -9.63 -15.84
CA VAL A 182 -10.26 -9.28 -14.48
C VAL A 182 -10.41 -10.54 -13.66
N LEU A 183 -9.77 -10.57 -12.49
CA LEU A 183 -9.80 -11.67 -11.52
C LEU A 183 -10.33 -11.12 -10.19
N TYR A 184 -11.63 -11.03 -10.05
CA TYR A 184 -12.31 -10.61 -8.83
C TYR A 184 -12.89 -11.82 -8.11
N ASP A 185 -13.03 -11.72 -6.79
CA ASP A 185 -13.71 -12.73 -6.00
C ASP A 185 -15.16 -12.85 -6.48
N GLY A 186 -15.63 -14.09 -6.65
CA GLY A 186 -17.02 -14.35 -6.96
C GLY A 186 -17.84 -14.38 -5.66
N ASP A 187 -18.66 -13.37 -5.44
CA ASP A 187 -19.65 -13.32 -4.35
C ASP A 187 -20.89 -14.18 -4.68
#